data_33479c94696724856992d7a0b0657662
#
_entry.id   33479c94696724856992d7a0b0657662
#
_cell.length_a   1.000
_cell.length_b   1.000
_cell.length_c   1.000
_cell.angle_alpha   90.00
_cell.angle_beta   90.00
_cell.angle_gamma   90.00
#
_symmetry.space_group_name_H-M   'P 1'
#
loop_
_entity.id
_entity.type
_entity.pdbx_description
1 polymer ?
#
loop_
_entity_poly.entity_id
_entity_poly.type
_entity_poly.pdbx_seq_one_letter_code
_entity_poly.pdbx_strand_id
1 'polypeptide(L)'
;MKILIYVLSYIVMIVFLYFKTSLFISQYYDARRMILLEKQRYKEWNKNILKLVPFAFLFVSFGFIFYNPLIANILVLIAVIFELIELKKILFKFTRRSITLLIFSSLLPLISLININYITYFLMFLLIIFQSSLTIISNYILLPIELIIRSHYIRQVKRKINNAKNLKIIAITGSYGKTSFKNYLYYLLCGKYNVLKTPGSVNTPLGICKFINNNLTPYEDILILELGVDAPNTMKKFFKMFRPTIGIVTAIGEMHLATFKTIENIQKEKLSLFDEISDPNGMFYNKDSPYMDLDKNYKKVAHSYSLNDVSDITYSINGTEFIYKNNKCTVNLLGKYQLTNLIGAIKVSEYLGLSFDYIFKRLSLIKPEQHRMSVTSTNTTTYIDDSYNANYLGLSEAINIVGGFSGKKGIILNGIIEAGSSGDKQNYEIGQMLKVFDEIVVLASSNEKLIEGLEKSRKKYKKCATYQEGLLFLKKKKLNYVLLCSRAEKDFLK
;
A
#
# COMPACT_ATOMS: atom_id res chain seq x y z
N MET A 1 16.41 -38.98 -27.73
CA MET A 1 16.06 -39.12 -26.32
C MET A 1 16.82 -38.10 -25.43
N LYS A 2 18.17 -38.04 -25.42
CA LYS A 2 18.96 -37.09 -24.60
C LYS A 2 18.57 -35.63 -24.83
N ILE A 3 18.44 -35.15 -26.08
CA ILE A 3 18.04 -33.77 -26.41
C ILE A 3 16.66 -33.43 -25.85
N LEU A 4 15.69 -34.36 -25.98
CA LEU A 4 14.34 -34.16 -25.45
C LEU A 4 14.32 -33.98 -23.94
N ILE A 5 15.11 -34.75 -23.23
CA ILE A 5 15.24 -34.65 -21.75
C ILE A 5 15.83 -33.29 -21.35
N TYR A 6 16.83 -32.80 -22.08
CA TYR A 6 17.41 -31.47 -21.85
C TYR A 6 16.41 -30.35 -22.07
N VAL A 7 15.68 -30.39 -23.18
CA VAL A 7 14.65 -29.40 -23.49
C VAL A 7 13.58 -29.40 -22.40
N LEU A 8 13.16 -30.56 -21.93
CA LEU A 8 12.19 -30.67 -20.83
C LEU A 8 12.73 -30.08 -19.54
N SER A 9 13.98 -30.39 -19.15
CA SER A 9 14.64 -29.83 -17.96
C SER A 9 14.75 -28.33 -18.02
N TYR A 10 15.07 -27.78 -19.19
CA TYR A 10 15.15 -26.34 -19.40
C TYR A 10 13.79 -25.66 -19.28
N ILE A 11 12.73 -26.25 -19.84
CA ILE A 11 11.36 -25.73 -19.69
C ILE A 11 10.94 -25.70 -18.22
N VAL A 12 11.19 -26.79 -17.48
CA VAL A 12 10.89 -26.87 -16.04
C VAL A 12 11.62 -25.79 -15.26
N MET A 13 12.88 -25.57 -15.58
CA MET A 13 13.68 -24.52 -14.95
C MET A 13 13.15 -23.11 -15.25
N ILE A 14 12.75 -22.81 -16.51
CA ILE A 14 12.15 -21.51 -16.86
C ILE A 14 10.86 -21.28 -16.10
N VAL A 15 9.99 -22.29 -16.02
CA VAL A 15 8.74 -22.20 -15.27
C VAL A 15 9.01 -21.90 -13.80
N PHE A 16 9.96 -22.59 -13.19
CA PHE A 16 10.31 -22.35 -11.80
C PHE A 16 10.96 -20.96 -11.60
N LEU A 17 11.84 -20.54 -12.51
CA LEU A 17 12.43 -19.22 -12.52
C LEU A 17 11.36 -18.11 -12.63
N TYR A 18 10.34 -18.31 -13.43
CA TYR A 18 9.20 -17.40 -13.53
C TYR A 18 8.54 -17.17 -12.14
N PHE A 19 8.27 -18.25 -11.41
CA PHE A 19 7.66 -18.14 -10.07
C PHE A 19 8.60 -17.54 -9.03
N LYS A 20 9.88 -17.88 -9.04
CA LYS A 20 10.89 -17.28 -8.13
C LYS A 20 11.11 -15.81 -8.44
N THR A 21 11.11 -15.43 -9.71
CA THR A 21 11.16 -14.01 -10.12
C THR A 21 9.89 -13.29 -9.68
N SER A 22 8.71 -13.90 -9.80
CA SER A 22 7.44 -13.35 -9.29
C SER A 22 7.50 -13.10 -7.79
N LEU A 23 8.03 -14.06 -7.04
CA LEU A 23 8.23 -13.94 -5.60
C LEU A 23 9.18 -12.78 -5.28
N PHE A 24 10.31 -12.67 -5.99
CA PHE A 24 11.28 -11.58 -5.81
C PHE A 24 10.68 -10.21 -6.12
N ILE A 25 9.87 -10.11 -7.16
CA ILE A 25 9.12 -8.90 -7.52
C ILE A 25 8.14 -8.52 -6.40
N SER A 26 7.44 -9.50 -5.82
CA SER A 26 6.52 -9.26 -4.69
C SER A 26 7.24 -8.69 -3.48
N GLN A 27 8.53 -8.97 -3.31
CA GLN A 27 9.41 -8.41 -2.28
C GLN A 27 10.08 -7.09 -2.71
N TYR A 28 9.52 -6.39 -3.71
CA TYR A 28 10.03 -5.10 -4.22
C TYR A 28 11.49 -5.14 -4.70
N TYR A 29 11.94 -6.27 -5.26
CA TYR A 29 13.32 -6.51 -5.69
C TYR A 29 14.36 -6.36 -4.57
N ASP A 30 13.95 -6.61 -3.31
CA ASP A 30 14.84 -6.53 -2.15
C ASP A 30 15.35 -7.93 -1.78
N ALA A 31 16.65 -8.14 -1.95
CA ALA A 31 17.29 -9.42 -1.66
C ALA A 31 17.18 -9.82 -0.18
N ARG A 32 17.23 -8.86 0.75
CA ARG A 32 17.13 -9.14 2.20
C ARG A 32 15.71 -9.62 2.54
N ARG A 33 14.68 -9.00 1.98
CA ARG A 33 13.28 -9.44 2.16
C ARG A 33 13.07 -10.82 1.57
N MET A 34 13.62 -11.09 0.39
CA MET A 34 13.56 -12.41 -0.25
C MET A 34 14.21 -13.49 0.62
N ILE A 35 15.42 -13.24 1.15
CA ILE A 35 16.13 -14.16 2.02
C ILE A 35 15.36 -14.40 3.33
N LEU A 36 14.78 -13.36 3.92
CA LEU A 36 13.96 -13.48 5.14
C LEU A 36 12.70 -14.31 4.88
N LEU A 37 12.03 -14.09 3.76
CA LEU A 37 10.85 -14.87 3.37
C LEU A 37 11.20 -16.34 3.17
N GLU A 38 12.28 -16.64 2.46
CA GLU A 38 12.75 -18.02 2.30
C GLU A 38 13.11 -18.65 3.65
N LYS A 39 13.79 -17.94 4.55
CA LYS A 39 14.05 -18.42 5.92
C LYS A 39 12.79 -18.70 6.72
N GLN A 40 11.75 -17.87 6.59
CA GLN A 40 10.47 -18.11 7.24
C GLN A 40 9.78 -19.37 6.68
N ARG A 41 9.80 -19.55 5.38
CA ARG A 41 9.29 -20.76 4.72
C ARG A 41 10.01 -22.01 5.25
N TYR A 42 11.35 -21.99 5.37
CA TYR A 42 12.12 -23.09 5.94
C TYR A 42 11.76 -23.40 7.41
N LYS A 43 11.50 -22.38 8.23
CA LYS A 43 11.04 -22.58 9.62
C LYS A 43 9.66 -23.22 9.71
N GLU A 44 8.76 -22.90 8.78
CA GLU A 44 7.43 -23.48 8.72
C GLU A 44 7.44 -24.95 8.26
N TRP A 45 8.48 -25.38 7.53
CA TRP A 45 8.65 -26.78 7.11
C TRP A 45 8.83 -27.74 8.28
N ASN A 46 9.49 -27.30 9.35
CA ASN A 46 9.62 -28.10 10.58
C ASN A 46 8.27 -28.39 11.26
N LYS A 47 7.21 -27.66 10.90
CA LYS A 47 5.86 -27.84 11.45
C LYS A 47 4.95 -28.69 10.55
N ASN A 48 5.31 -28.91 9.28
CA ASN A 48 4.48 -29.67 8.35
C ASN A 48 5.33 -30.50 7.40
N ILE A 49 5.31 -31.82 7.63
CA ILE A 49 6.13 -32.81 6.92
C ILE A 49 5.87 -32.79 5.38
N LEU A 50 4.66 -32.43 4.96
CA LEU A 50 4.31 -32.31 3.53
C LEU A 50 5.13 -31.23 2.80
N LYS A 51 5.60 -30.21 3.54
CA LYS A 51 6.45 -29.15 2.97
C LYS A 51 7.90 -29.60 2.73
N LEU A 52 8.30 -30.75 3.27
CA LEU A 52 9.61 -31.38 3.02
C LEU A 52 9.62 -32.24 1.76
N VAL A 53 8.45 -32.61 1.22
CA VAL A 53 8.32 -33.49 0.05
C VAL A 53 9.12 -33.00 -1.16
N PRO A 54 9.10 -31.71 -1.56
CA PRO A 54 9.91 -31.23 -2.68
C PRO A 54 11.41 -31.48 -2.51
N PHE A 55 11.93 -31.33 -1.28
CA PHE A 55 13.34 -31.57 -0.97
C PHE A 55 13.71 -33.03 -1.00
N ALA A 56 12.84 -33.92 -0.52
CA ALA A 56 13.03 -35.34 -0.64
C ALA A 56 13.15 -35.77 -2.10
N PHE A 57 12.27 -35.26 -2.97
CA PHE A 57 12.35 -35.52 -4.41
C PHE A 57 13.62 -34.96 -5.05
N LEU A 58 14.05 -33.75 -4.68
CA LEU A 58 15.31 -33.16 -5.14
C LEU A 58 16.52 -33.99 -4.66
N PHE A 59 16.53 -34.42 -3.42
CA PHE A 59 17.62 -35.22 -2.88
C PHE A 59 17.72 -36.60 -3.57
N VAL A 60 16.60 -37.27 -3.74
CA VAL A 60 16.57 -38.56 -4.45
C VAL A 60 16.94 -38.38 -5.93
N SER A 61 16.50 -37.29 -6.58
CA SER A 61 16.88 -36.98 -7.96
C SER A 61 18.38 -36.84 -8.15
N PHE A 62 19.07 -36.29 -7.14
CA PHE A 62 20.52 -36.18 -7.17
C PHE A 62 21.22 -37.53 -7.29
N GLY A 63 20.75 -38.56 -6.59
CA GLY A 63 21.27 -39.92 -6.71
C GLY A 63 21.08 -40.54 -8.11
N PHE A 64 20.03 -40.15 -8.81
CA PHE A 64 19.73 -40.66 -10.16
C PHE A 64 20.40 -39.92 -11.31
N ILE A 65 21.00 -38.76 -11.10
CA ILE A 65 21.61 -37.92 -12.16
C ILE A 65 22.63 -38.71 -12.98
N PHE A 66 23.47 -39.50 -12.34
CA PHE A 66 24.52 -40.29 -13.00
C PHE A 66 24.04 -41.66 -13.52
N TYR A 67 22.97 -42.19 -12.91
CA TYR A 67 22.46 -43.52 -13.26
C TYR A 67 21.35 -43.47 -14.31
N ASN A 68 20.35 -42.64 -14.12
CA ASN A 68 19.24 -42.46 -15.06
C ASN A 68 18.74 -41.02 -15.08
N PRO A 69 19.23 -40.16 -15.98
CA PRO A 69 18.86 -38.75 -16.06
C PRO A 69 17.36 -38.51 -16.32
N LEU A 70 16.65 -39.45 -16.92
CA LEU A 70 15.20 -39.34 -17.15
C LEU A 70 14.44 -39.39 -15.82
N ILE A 71 14.77 -40.34 -14.95
CA ILE A 71 14.17 -40.47 -13.63
C ILE A 71 14.50 -39.23 -12.81
N ALA A 72 15.76 -38.75 -12.83
CA ALA A 72 16.17 -37.54 -12.16
C ALA A 72 15.29 -36.33 -12.56
N ASN A 73 15.08 -36.12 -13.85
CA ASN A 73 14.22 -35.02 -14.35
C ASN A 73 12.74 -35.16 -13.96
N ILE A 74 12.20 -36.37 -13.94
CA ILE A 74 10.82 -36.60 -13.47
C ILE A 74 10.69 -36.23 -11.99
N LEU A 75 11.66 -36.61 -11.16
CA LEU A 75 11.67 -36.28 -9.73
C LEU A 75 11.80 -34.77 -9.49
N VAL A 76 12.66 -34.09 -10.28
CA VAL A 76 12.76 -32.61 -10.24
C VAL A 76 11.44 -31.96 -10.66
N LEU A 77 10.79 -32.45 -11.71
CA LEU A 77 9.49 -31.94 -12.16
C LEU A 77 8.43 -32.07 -11.05
N ILE A 78 8.38 -33.22 -10.38
CA ILE A 78 7.47 -33.44 -9.26
C ILE A 78 7.76 -32.44 -8.13
N ALA A 79 9.02 -32.26 -7.75
CA ALA A 79 9.42 -31.29 -6.73
C ALA A 79 8.99 -29.87 -7.08
N VAL A 80 9.20 -29.46 -8.34
CA VAL A 80 8.77 -28.15 -8.86
C VAL A 80 7.25 -27.99 -8.82
N ILE A 81 6.48 -29.02 -9.19
CA ILE A 81 5.01 -28.97 -9.13
C ILE A 81 4.54 -28.74 -7.68
N PHE A 82 5.13 -29.40 -6.69
CA PHE A 82 4.80 -29.17 -5.29
C PHE A 82 5.10 -27.73 -4.84
N GLU A 83 6.25 -27.16 -5.23
CA GLU A 83 6.56 -25.76 -4.94
C GLU A 83 5.60 -24.78 -5.65
N LEU A 84 5.20 -25.09 -6.89
CA LEU A 84 4.27 -24.26 -7.65
C LEU A 84 2.89 -24.20 -7.02
N ILE A 85 2.42 -25.28 -6.39
CA ILE A 85 1.15 -25.29 -5.66
C ILE A 85 1.16 -24.25 -4.53
N GLU A 86 2.28 -24.11 -3.82
CA GLU A 86 2.44 -23.08 -2.78
C GLU A 86 2.55 -21.65 -3.35
N LEU A 87 3.22 -21.49 -4.50
CA LEU A 87 3.47 -20.20 -5.14
C LEU A 87 2.32 -19.69 -6.02
N LYS A 88 1.30 -20.53 -6.28
CA LYS A 88 0.16 -20.23 -7.19
C LYS A 88 -0.59 -18.94 -6.87
N LYS A 89 -0.47 -18.43 -5.64
CA LYS A 89 -1.11 -17.17 -5.21
C LYS A 89 -0.35 -15.92 -5.62
N ILE A 90 0.86 -16.03 -6.19
CA ILE A 90 1.71 -14.89 -6.54
C ILE A 90 1.59 -14.62 -8.02
N LEU A 91 0.89 -13.53 -8.39
CA LEU A 91 0.76 -13.11 -9.78
C LEU A 91 2.02 -12.36 -10.25
N PHE A 92 2.50 -12.74 -11.44
CA PHE A 92 3.61 -12.05 -12.08
C PHE A 92 3.15 -10.69 -12.63
N LYS A 93 3.80 -9.62 -12.18
CA LYS A 93 3.59 -8.28 -12.75
C LYS A 93 4.53 -8.07 -13.93
N PHE A 94 3.99 -8.07 -15.14
CA PHE A 94 4.73 -7.81 -16.38
C PHE A 94 5.13 -6.34 -16.46
N THR A 95 6.34 -6.04 -16.02
CA THR A 95 6.99 -4.74 -16.20
C THR A 95 8.24 -4.92 -17.05
N ARG A 96 8.74 -3.86 -17.67
CA ARG A 96 10.02 -3.94 -18.40
C ARG A 96 11.13 -4.53 -17.55
N ARG A 97 11.23 -4.10 -16.29
CA ARG A 97 12.22 -4.61 -15.34
C ARG A 97 12.04 -6.11 -15.04
N SER A 98 10.80 -6.55 -14.78
CA SER A 98 10.51 -7.96 -14.47
C SER A 98 10.81 -8.87 -15.65
N ILE A 99 10.46 -8.44 -16.86
CA ILE A 99 10.76 -9.17 -18.10
C ILE A 99 12.26 -9.24 -18.35
N THR A 100 12.98 -8.11 -18.24
CA THR A 100 14.44 -8.08 -18.40
C THR A 100 15.14 -8.99 -17.39
N LEU A 101 14.69 -8.96 -16.12
CA LEU A 101 15.24 -9.83 -15.06
C LEU A 101 14.98 -11.31 -15.37
N LEU A 102 13.77 -11.66 -15.82
CA LEU A 102 13.42 -13.02 -16.19
C LEU A 102 14.25 -13.52 -17.37
N ILE A 103 14.35 -12.73 -18.45
CA ILE A 103 15.15 -13.05 -19.63
C ILE A 103 16.63 -13.22 -19.22
N PHE A 104 17.19 -12.25 -18.51
CA PHE A 104 18.61 -12.29 -18.14
C PHE A 104 18.93 -13.49 -17.23
N SER A 105 18.10 -13.78 -16.23
CA SER A 105 18.29 -14.95 -15.38
C SER A 105 18.06 -16.29 -16.12
N SER A 106 17.27 -16.31 -17.21
CA SER A 106 17.10 -17.49 -18.06
C SER A 106 18.23 -17.71 -19.05
N LEU A 107 19.00 -16.67 -19.41
CA LEU A 107 20.16 -16.79 -20.30
C LEU A 107 21.34 -17.53 -19.65
N LEU A 108 21.57 -17.31 -18.34
CA LEU A 108 22.67 -17.98 -17.64
C LEU A 108 22.60 -19.51 -17.75
N PRO A 109 21.46 -20.16 -17.54
CA PRO A 109 21.31 -21.60 -17.74
C PRO A 109 21.45 -22.06 -19.20
N LEU A 110 21.21 -21.20 -20.22
CA LEU A 110 21.40 -21.58 -21.62
C LEU A 110 22.84 -22.00 -21.94
N ILE A 111 23.81 -21.48 -21.19
CA ILE A 111 25.23 -21.84 -21.34
C ILE A 111 25.41 -23.36 -21.11
N SER A 112 24.60 -23.97 -20.24
CA SER A 112 24.64 -25.41 -19.97
C SER A 112 24.17 -26.27 -21.15
N LEU A 113 23.49 -25.69 -22.15
CA LEU A 113 23.01 -26.41 -23.35
C LEU A 113 24.11 -26.60 -24.42
N ILE A 114 25.25 -25.90 -24.29
CA ILE A 114 26.32 -25.92 -25.30
C ILE A 114 27.02 -27.27 -25.33
N ASN A 115 27.07 -27.98 -24.21
CA ASN A 115 27.71 -29.29 -24.15
C ASN A 115 26.88 -30.29 -23.31
N ILE A 116 26.27 -31.27 -23.96
CA ILE A 116 25.33 -32.22 -23.36
C ILE A 116 26.08 -33.40 -22.70
N ASN A 117 26.45 -33.27 -21.44
CA ASN A 117 27.08 -34.33 -20.67
C ASN A 117 26.54 -34.39 -19.22
N TYR A 118 26.98 -35.34 -18.44
CA TYR A 118 26.55 -35.48 -17.03
C TYR A 118 26.87 -34.27 -16.16
N ILE A 119 27.95 -33.55 -16.46
CA ILE A 119 28.35 -32.32 -15.74
C ILE A 119 27.31 -31.22 -15.97
N THR A 120 26.80 -31.07 -17.20
CA THR A 120 25.78 -30.06 -17.48
C THR A 120 24.43 -30.39 -16.85
N TYR A 121 24.06 -31.67 -16.71
CA TYR A 121 22.90 -32.08 -15.90
C TYR A 121 23.06 -31.69 -14.44
N PHE A 122 24.23 -31.97 -13.87
CA PHE A 122 24.53 -31.60 -12.49
C PHE A 122 24.48 -30.09 -12.28
N LEU A 123 25.02 -29.31 -13.23
CA LEU A 123 24.95 -27.84 -13.19
C LEU A 123 23.51 -27.34 -13.28
N MET A 124 22.67 -27.89 -14.16
CA MET A 124 21.25 -27.55 -14.22
C MET A 124 20.53 -27.86 -12.90
N PHE A 125 20.81 -29.00 -12.30
CA PHE A 125 20.25 -29.38 -11.01
C PHE A 125 20.64 -28.35 -9.91
N LEU A 126 21.92 -27.96 -9.85
CA LEU A 126 22.38 -26.91 -8.93
C LEU A 126 21.69 -25.56 -9.21
N LEU A 127 21.51 -25.19 -10.47
CA LEU A 127 20.81 -23.97 -10.84
C LEU A 127 19.35 -23.97 -10.39
N ILE A 128 18.67 -25.12 -10.41
CA ILE A 128 17.30 -25.25 -9.90
C ILE A 128 17.28 -25.04 -8.38
N ILE A 129 18.20 -25.66 -7.64
CA ILE A 129 18.27 -25.50 -6.17
C ILE A 129 18.58 -24.05 -5.79
N PHE A 130 19.52 -23.41 -6.49
CA PHE A 130 19.99 -22.06 -6.18
C PHE A 130 19.25 -20.97 -6.97
N GLN A 131 18.06 -21.23 -7.47
CA GLN A 131 17.35 -20.33 -8.37
C GLN A 131 16.97 -19.00 -7.75
N SER A 132 16.62 -18.97 -6.46
CA SER A 132 16.44 -17.71 -5.72
C SER A 132 17.71 -16.88 -5.70
N SER A 133 18.87 -17.51 -5.51
CA SER A 133 20.18 -16.87 -5.56
C SER A 133 20.49 -16.36 -6.97
N LEU A 134 20.17 -17.14 -8.00
CA LEU A 134 20.33 -16.74 -9.41
C LEU A 134 19.55 -15.47 -9.72
N THR A 135 18.28 -15.39 -9.30
CA THR A 135 17.45 -14.20 -9.48
C THR A 135 18.03 -12.97 -8.76
N ILE A 136 18.54 -13.17 -7.56
CA ILE A 136 19.20 -12.10 -6.79
C ILE A 136 20.48 -11.63 -7.47
N ILE A 137 21.35 -12.55 -7.90
CA ILE A 137 22.62 -12.24 -8.61
C ILE A 137 22.30 -11.49 -9.92
N SER A 138 21.36 -11.99 -10.71
CA SER A 138 20.92 -11.34 -11.95
C SER A 138 20.45 -9.90 -11.71
N ASN A 139 19.70 -9.67 -10.61
CA ASN A 139 19.29 -8.32 -10.24
C ASN A 139 20.48 -7.40 -9.90
N TYR A 140 21.50 -7.92 -9.22
CA TYR A 140 22.71 -7.14 -8.92
C TYR A 140 23.54 -6.83 -10.18
N ILE A 141 23.65 -7.75 -11.12
CA ILE A 141 24.35 -7.53 -12.40
C ILE A 141 23.63 -6.47 -13.24
N LEU A 142 22.29 -6.45 -13.23
CA LEU A 142 21.48 -5.45 -13.93
C LEU A 142 21.43 -4.09 -13.23
N LEU A 143 21.78 -4.02 -11.94
CA LEU A 143 21.68 -2.81 -11.13
C LEU A 143 22.42 -1.59 -11.73
N PRO A 144 23.65 -1.68 -12.25
CA PRO A 144 24.32 -0.51 -12.85
C PRO A 144 23.54 0.08 -14.02
N ILE A 145 23.00 -0.77 -14.90
CA ILE A 145 22.18 -0.35 -16.05
C ILE A 145 20.91 0.36 -15.56
N GLU A 146 20.24 -0.21 -14.55
CA GLU A 146 19.06 0.44 -13.95
C GLU A 146 19.37 1.79 -13.33
N LEU A 147 20.53 1.93 -12.67
CA LEU A 147 20.96 3.21 -12.08
C LEU A 147 21.21 4.27 -13.14
N ILE A 148 21.80 3.91 -14.29
CA ILE A 148 22.01 4.81 -15.43
C ILE A 148 20.66 5.28 -15.99
N ILE A 149 19.74 4.33 -16.26
CA ILE A 149 18.40 4.64 -16.76
C ILE A 149 17.65 5.55 -15.77
N ARG A 150 17.69 5.22 -14.49
CA ARG A 150 17.06 6.02 -13.43
C ARG A 150 17.64 7.44 -13.35
N SER A 151 18.97 7.57 -13.45
CA SER A 151 19.64 8.88 -13.47
C SER A 151 19.19 9.73 -14.64
N HIS A 152 19.00 9.12 -15.81
CA HIS A 152 18.47 9.80 -16.99
C HIS A 152 17.07 10.37 -16.73
N TYR A 153 16.13 9.55 -16.23
CA TYR A 153 14.77 10.01 -15.90
C TYR A 153 14.74 11.09 -14.81
N ILE A 154 15.59 10.98 -13.79
CA ILE A 154 15.72 12.02 -12.75
C ILE A 154 16.22 13.34 -13.35
N ARG A 155 17.19 13.30 -14.26
CA ARG A 155 17.67 14.50 -14.96
C ARG A 155 16.56 15.15 -15.80
N GLN A 156 15.71 14.36 -16.45
CA GLN A 156 14.54 14.89 -17.18
C GLN A 156 13.56 15.59 -16.24
N VAL A 157 13.24 15.00 -15.06
CA VAL A 157 12.40 15.64 -14.03
C VAL A 157 12.97 16.99 -13.63
N LYS A 158 14.26 17.06 -13.29
CA LYS A 158 14.92 18.32 -12.91
C LYS A 158 14.83 19.38 -14.00
N ARG A 159 15.04 19.00 -15.27
CA ARG A 159 14.90 19.93 -16.40
C ARG A 159 13.48 20.48 -16.51
N LYS A 160 12.45 19.61 -16.39
CA LYS A 160 11.06 20.03 -16.47
C LYS A 160 10.67 20.98 -15.34
N ILE A 161 11.08 20.68 -14.10
CA ILE A 161 10.84 21.55 -12.94
C ILE A 161 11.53 22.90 -13.12
N ASN A 162 12.78 22.92 -13.57
CA ASN A 162 13.54 24.17 -13.78
C ASN A 162 12.93 25.02 -14.91
N ASN A 163 12.29 24.42 -15.90
CA ASN A 163 11.61 25.15 -16.97
C ASN A 163 10.28 25.77 -16.50
N ALA A 164 9.67 25.28 -15.45
CA ALA A 164 8.48 25.82 -14.83
C ALA A 164 8.84 26.83 -13.73
N LYS A 165 9.22 28.07 -14.15
CA LYS A 165 9.86 29.08 -13.28
C LYS A 165 9.08 29.46 -12.03
N ASN A 166 7.73 29.45 -12.09
CA ASN A 166 6.87 29.87 -10.99
C ASN A 166 6.23 28.69 -10.25
N LEU A 167 6.66 27.46 -10.56
CA LEU A 167 6.10 26.25 -10.02
C LEU A 167 6.33 26.12 -8.50
N LYS A 168 5.26 26.07 -7.73
CA LYS A 168 5.30 25.68 -6.31
C LYS A 168 5.07 24.18 -6.18
N ILE A 169 5.97 23.47 -5.55
CA ILE A 169 5.85 22.04 -5.30
C ILE A 169 5.35 21.82 -3.88
N ILE A 170 4.19 21.19 -3.75
CA ILE A 170 3.57 20.82 -2.47
C ILE A 170 3.74 19.32 -2.27
N ALA A 171 4.51 18.92 -1.27
CA ALA A 171 4.78 17.54 -0.94
C ALA A 171 3.98 17.11 0.29
N ILE A 172 3.24 16.00 0.17
CA ILE A 172 2.36 15.49 1.22
C ILE A 172 2.83 14.10 1.63
N THR A 173 3.19 13.92 2.89
CA THR A 173 3.53 12.60 3.46
C THR A 173 2.70 12.32 4.71
N GLY A 174 2.81 11.10 5.23
CA GLY A 174 2.13 10.64 6.43
C GLY A 174 1.86 9.14 6.36
N SER A 175 1.48 8.56 7.48
CA SER A 175 1.01 7.17 7.50
C SER A 175 -0.40 7.07 6.89
N TYR A 176 -1.29 7.98 7.27
CA TYR A 176 -2.69 8.03 6.84
C TYR A 176 -3.06 9.42 6.28
N GLY A 177 -4.15 9.52 5.53
CA GLY A 177 -4.73 10.80 5.11
C GLY A 177 -4.13 11.47 3.87
N LYS A 178 -2.99 11.05 3.37
CA LYS A 178 -2.25 11.67 2.24
C LYS A 178 -3.11 11.92 1.00
N THR A 179 -3.79 10.90 0.51
CA THR A 179 -4.59 10.97 -0.73
C THR A 179 -5.82 11.88 -0.55
N SER A 180 -6.49 11.79 0.60
CA SER A 180 -7.63 12.66 0.93
C SER A 180 -7.18 14.12 0.99
N PHE A 181 -6.11 14.40 1.74
CA PHE A 181 -5.53 15.74 1.84
C PHE A 181 -5.16 16.31 0.45
N LYS A 182 -4.43 15.53 -0.37
CA LYS A 182 -4.06 15.90 -1.74
C LYS A 182 -5.28 16.29 -2.58
N ASN A 183 -6.37 15.53 -2.49
CA ASN A 183 -7.55 15.79 -3.28
C ASN A 183 -8.34 16.99 -2.78
N TYR A 184 -8.46 17.18 -1.46
CA TYR A 184 -9.12 18.36 -0.91
C TYR A 184 -8.35 19.61 -1.29
N LEU A 185 -7.04 19.61 -1.11
CA LEU A 185 -6.19 20.72 -1.52
C LEU A 185 -6.33 21.04 -3.02
N TYR A 186 -6.35 20.01 -3.86
CA TYR A 186 -6.59 20.18 -5.30
C TYR A 186 -7.92 20.85 -5.57
N TYR A 187 -9.02 20.41 -4.97
CA TYR A 187 -10.34 21.01 -5.16
C TYR A 187 -10.38 22.47 -4.70
N LEU A 188 -9.69 22.84 -3.64
CA LEU A 188 -9.64 24.20 -3.15
C LEU A 188 -8.81 25.11 -4.06
N LEU A 189 -7.70 24.64 -4.62
CA LEU A 189 -6.75 25.44 -5.41
C LEU A 189 -7.16 25.57 -6.89
N CYS A 190 -7.82 24.55 -7.46
CA CYS A 190 -8.27 24.59 -8.86
C CYS A 190 -9.21 25.76 -9.14
N GLY A 191 -9.00 26.44 -10.27
CA GLY A 191 -9.78 27.61 -10.69
C GLY A 191 -9.15 28.94 -10.28
N LYS A 192 -8.22 28.95 -9.31
CA LYS A 192 -7.34 30.10 -9.05
C LYS A 192 -5.93 29.85 -9.59
N TYR A 193 -5.48 28.59 -9.53
CA TYR A 193 -4.20 28.14 -9.98
C TYR A 193 -4.33 27.02 -11.01
N ASN A 194 -3.36 26.92 -11.91
CA ASN A 194 -3.22 25.75 -12.76
C ASN A 194 -2.48 24.65 -11.96
N VAL A 195 -3.25 23.65 -11.49
CA VAL A 195 -2.79 22.66 -10.52
C VAL A 195 -2.66 21.29 -11.16
N LEU A 196 -1.46 20.73 -11.11
CA LEU A 196 -1.19 19.34 -11.44
C LEU A 196 -1.04 18.52 -10.13
N LYS A 197 -1.70 17.37 -10.05
CA LYS A 197 -1.57 16.46 -8.90
C LYS A 197 -1.28 15.03 -9.33
N THR A 198 -0.56 14.25 -8.52
CA THR A 198 -0.42 12.81 -8.76
C THR A 198 -1.77 12.10 -8.73
N PRO A 199 -2.08 11.26 -9.75
CA PRO A 199 -3.36 10.54 -9.81
C PRO A 199 -3.40 9.40 -8.79
N GLY A 200 -4.58 9.08 -8.27
CA GLY A 200 -4.82 7.97 -7.33
C GLY A 200 -3.78 7.92 -6.22
N SER A 201 -3.18 6.77 -6.01
CA SER A 201 -2.11 6.53 -5.02
C SER A 201 -0.71 6.44 -5.66
N VAL A 202 -0.45 7.19 -6.75
CA VAL A 202 0.90 7.29 -7.33
C VAL A 202 1.79 8.09 -6.38
N ASN A 203 2.56 7.39 -5.55
CA ASN A 203 3.32 7.96 -4.45
C ASN A 203 4.74 7.37 -4.29
N THR A 204 5.16 6.46 -5.16
CA THR A 204 6.52 5.92 -5.14
C THR A 204 7.49 6.83 -5.89
N PRO A 205 8.80 6.85 -5.55
CA PRO A 205 9.78 7.70 -6.24
C PRO A 205 9.78 7.51 -7.76
N LEU A 206 9.72 6.26 -8.24
CA LEU A 206 9.71 5.98 -9.67
C LEU A 206 8.37 6.35 -10.33
N GLY A 207 7.26 6.13 -9.63
CA GLY A 207 5.92 6.52 -10.08
C GLY A 207 5.81 8.04 -10.26
N ILE A 208 6.27 8.82 -9.27
CA ILE A 208 6.29 10.29 -9.34
C ILE A 208 7.24 10.76 -10.44
N CYS A 209 8.43 10.16 -10.57
CA CYS A 209 9.37 10.46 -11.64
C CYS A 209 8.72 10.31 -13.03
N LYS A 210 8.04 9.18 -13.26
CA LYS A 210 7.31 8.91 -14.51
C LYS A 210 6.15 9.90 -14.71
N PHE A 211 5.41 10.19 -13.64
CA PHE A 211 4.29 11.12 -13.70
C PHE A 211 4.73 12.52 -14.11
N ILE A 212 5.78 13.08 -13.47
CA ILE A 212 6.32 14.40 -13.81
C ILE A 212 6.84 14.42 -15.23
N ASN A 213 7.60 13.42 -15.66
CA ASN A 213 8.13 13.36 -17.02
C ASN A 213 7.05 13.30 -18.11
N ASN A 214 5.91 12.70 -17.80
CA ASN A 214 4.83 12.55 -18.80
C ASN A 214 3.84 13.71 -18.80
N ASN A 215 3.63 14.40 -17.66
CA ASN A 215 2.48 15.30 -17.50
C ASN A 215 2.85 16.74 -17.16
N LEU A 216 4.01 16.99 -16.51
CA LEU A 216 4.39 18.36 -16.14
C LEU A 216 4.76 19.16 -17.39
N THR A 217 4.11 20.33 -17.55
CA THR A 217 4.42 21.34 -18.56
C THR A 217 4.94 22.61 -17.87
N PRO A 218 5.40 23.64 -18.59
CA PRO A 218 5.84 24.89 -17.97
C PRO A 218 4.74 25.79 -17.44
N TYR A 219 3.47 25.44 -17.65
CA TYR A 219 2.32 26.30 -17.38
C TYR A 219 1.65 26.04 -16.02
N GLU A 220 2.05 24.98 -15.31
CA GLU A 220 1.51 24.71 -13.99
C GLU A 220 2.08 25.69 -12.94
N ASP A 221 1.16 26.23 -12.11
CA ASP A 221 1.52 27.06 -10.96
C ASP A 221 1.85 26.20 -9.74
N ILE A 222 1.14 25.09 -9.59
CA ILE A 222 1.24 24.21 -8.42
C ILE A 222 1.32 22.75 -8.85
N LEU A 223 2.30 22.02 -8.27
CA LEU A 223 2.43 20.57 -8.40
C LEU A 223 2.24 19.92 -7.03
N ILE A 224 1.15 19.15 -6.85
CA ILE A 224 0.86 18.44 -5.61
C ILE A 224 1.32 16.99 -5.73
N LEU A 225 2.25 16.59 -4.88
CA LEU A 225 2.87 15.26 -4.86
C LEU A 225 2.55 14.53 -3.56
N GLU A 226 1.99 13.33 -3.70
CA GLU A 226 1.82 12.39 -2.59
C GLU A 226 3.09 11.54 -2.44
N LEU A 227 3.78 11.61 -1.29
CA LEU A 227 5.02 10.87 -1.04
C LEU A 227 4.74 9.61 -0.21
N GLY A 228 4.94 8.45 -0.82
CA GLY A 228 4.89 7.14 -0.15
C GLY A 228 6.24 6.82 0.50
N VAL A 229 6.27 6.87 1.82
CA VAL A 229 7.47 6.61 2.62
C VAL A 229 7.26 5.32 3.42
N ASP A 230 7.78 4.23 2.88
CA ASP A 230 7.59 2.85 3.35
C ASP A 230 8.87 2.18 3.91
N ALA A 231 10.00 2.85 3.77
CA ALA A 231 11.31 2.37 4.23
C ALA A 231 12.24 3.54 4.58
N PRO A 232 13.26 3.33 5.44
CA PRO A 232 14.30 4.30 5.72
C PRO A 232 15.00 4.80 4.45
N ASN A 233 15.38 6.07 4.43
CA ASN A 233 16.00 6.76 3.29
C ASN A 233 15.13 6.85 2.02
N THR A 234 13.82 6.64 2.12
CA THR A 234 12.91 6.83 0.98
C THR A 234 12.72 8.32 0.69
N MET A 235 12.65 9.17 1.71
CA MET A 235 12.54 10.62 1.55
C MET A 235 13.70 11.20 0.73
N LYS A 236 14.94 10.79 1.02
CA LYS A 236 16.12 11.18 0.24
C LYS A 236 16.04 10.83 -1.25
N LYS A 237 15.28 9.79 -1.63
CA LYS A 237 15.07 9.44 -3.05
C LYS A 237 14.18 10.47 -3.75
N PHE A 238 13.22 11.08 -3.06
CA PHE A 238 12.40 12.16 -3.59
C PHE A 238 13.20 13.44 -3.74
N PHE A 239 14.01 13.81 -2.75
CA PHE A 239 14.84 15.03 -2.79
C PHE A 239 15.93 15.01 -3.87
N LYS A 240 16.30 13.83 -4.37
CA LYS A 240 17.14 13.73 -5.57
C LYS A 240 16.45 14.24 -6.84
N MET A 241 15.12 14.35 -6.86
CA MET A 241 14.34 14.75 -8.02
C MET A 241 13.87 16.21 -7.94
N PHE A 242 13.44 16.65 -6.77
CA PHE A 242 12.86 17.98 -6.54
C PHE A 242 13.08 18.43 -5.09
N ARG A 243 12.98 19.73 -4.88
CA ARG A 243 12.91 20.37 -3.57
C ARG A 243 11.52 20.95 -3.39
N PRO A 244 10.74 20.53 -2.38
CA PRO A 244 9.40 21.05 -2.18
C PRO A 244 9.42 22.50 -1.73
N THR A 245 8.39 23.28 -2.13
CA THR A 245 8.14 24.62 -1.58
C THR A 245 7.39 24.50 -0.27
N ILE A 246 6.39 23.60 -0.23
CA ILE A 246 5.54 23.38 0.94
C ILE A 246 5.57 21.89 1.28
N GLY A 247 5.71 21.58 2.57
CA GLY A 247 5.69 20.22 3.11
C GLY A 247 4.54 20.02 4.08
N ILE A 248 3.83 18.89 3.93
CA ILE A 248 2.68 18.55 4.76
C ILE A 248 2.86 17.15 5.33
N VAL A 249 2.78 17.03 6.66
CA VAL A 249 2.75 15.75 7.36
C VAL A 249 1.36 15.53 7.94
N THR A 250 0.59 14.60 7.34
CA THR A 250 -0.84 14.41 7.67
C THR A 250 -1.05 13.64 8.96
N ALA A 251 -0.41 12.49 9.11
CA ALA A 251 -0.48 11.70 10.33
C ALA A 251 0.73 10.76 10.43
N ILE A 252 1.14 10.46 11.65
CA ILE A 252 2.14 9.45 11.97
C ILE A 252 1.44 8.32 12.72
N GLY A 253 1.70 7.07 12.32
CA GLY A 253 1.11 5.89 12.94
C GLY A 253 1.85 4.62 12.54
N GLU A 254 1.49 3.52 13.16
CA GLU A 254 2.15 2.20 13.10
C GLU A 254 1.98 1.51 11.74
N MET A 255 2.34 2.19 10.65
CA MET A 255 2.41 1.61 9.31
C MET A 255 3.85 1.25 8.96
N HIS A 256 4.02 0.12 8.27
CA HIS A 256 5.34 -0.37 7.82
C HIS A 256 6.34 -0.63 8.96
N LEU A 257 5.87 -0.99 10.16
CA LEU A 257 6.72 -1.31 11.32
C LEU A 257 7.73 -2.42 11.02
N ALA A 258 7.36 -3.40 10.20
CA ALA A 258 8.28 -4.46 9.76
C ALA A 258 9.55 -3.90 9.08
N THR A 259 9.43 -2.76 8.40
CA THR A 259 10.52 -2.10 7.68
C THR A 259 11.24 -1.06 8.53
N PHE A 260 10.50 -0.25 9.26
CA PHE A 260 11.04 0.84 10.09
C PHE A 260 11.49 0.37 11.47
N LYS A 261 10.96 -0.76 11.96
CA LYS A 261 11.19 -1.38 13.28
C LYS A 261 10.54 -0.64 14.43
N THR A 262 10.58 0.69 14.49
CA THR A 262 10.01 1.50 15.56
C THR A 262 9.21 2.68 15.01
N ILE A 263 8.32 3.24 15.85
CA ILE A 263 7.49 4.40 15.49
C ILE A 263 8.34 5.67 15.37
N GLU A 264 9.41 5.80 16.17
CA GLU A 264 10.34 6.91 16.13
C GLU A 264 11.06 6.98 14.78
N ASN A 265 11.41 5.84 14.20
CA ASN A 265 12.01 5.78 12.87
C ASN A 265 11.01 6.20 11.78
N ILE A 266 9.72 5.85 11.93
CA ILE A 266 8.66 6.32 11.03
C ILE A 266 8.52 7.83 11.14
N GLN A 267 8.46 8.35 12.35
CA GLN A 267 8.37 9.78 12.65
C GLN A 267 9.56 10.53 12.04
N LYS A 268 10.79 10.13 12.37
CA LYS A 268 12.01 10.75 11.87
C LYS A 268 12.05 10.80 10.33
N GLU A 269 11.75 9.68 9.67
CA GLU A 269 11.78 9.61 8.21
C GLU A 269 10.71 10.50 7.57
N LYS A 270 9.51 10.61 8.15
CA LYS A 270 8.45 11.45 7.59
C LYS A 270 8.67 12.93 7.88
N LEU A 271 9.14 13.27 9.07
CA LEU A 271 9.47 14.66 9.44
C LEU A 271 10.69 15.18 8.69
N SER A 272 11.58 14.32 8.18
CA SER A 272 12.69 14.75 7.32
C SER A 272 12.22 15.43 6.01
N LEU A 273 10.92 15.43 5.71
CA LEU A 273 10.35 16.29 4.69
C LEU A 273 10.64 17.76 4.95
N PHE A 274 10.60 18.19 6.21
CA PHE A 274 10.79 19.58 6.61
C PHE A 274 12.24 20.06 6.46
N ASP A 275 13.23 19.16 6.48
CA ASP A 275 14.64 19.49 6.25
C ASP A 275 14.92 20.11 4.88
N GLU A 276 14.07 19.80 3.90
CA GLU A 276 14.30 20.14 2.49
C GLU A 276 13.27 21.14 1.93
N ILE A 277 12.43 21.74 2.77
CA ILE A 277 11.46 22.74 2.32
C ILE A 277 12.20 24.03 1.94
N SER A 278 11.87 24.58 0.75
CA SER A 278 12.50 25.80 0.23
C SER A 278 11.88 27.08 0.81
N ASP A 279 10.62 27.03 1.21
CA ASP A 279 9.95 28.11 1.94
C ASP A 279 10.00 27.82 3.45
N PRO A 280 10.77 28.55 4.25
CA PRO A 280 10.93 28.25 5.69
C PRO A 280 9.62 28.19 6.47
N ASN A 281 8.59 28.90 6.00
CA ASN A 281 7.24 28.93 6.62
C ASN A 281 6.27 27.96 5.94
N GLY A 282 6.70 27.21 4.95
CA GLY A 282 5.86 26.28 4.16
C GLY A 282 5.64 24.90 4.82
N MET A 283 5.73 24.79 6.14
CA MET A 283 5.63 23.53 6.88
C MET A 283 4.28 23.40 7.57
N PHE A 284 3.56 22.29 7.30
CA PHE A 284 2.23 22.04 7.88
C PHE A 284 2.17 20.65 8.49
N TYR A 285 1.54 20.54 9.68
CA TYR A 285 1.41 19.28 10.36
C TYR A 285 0.10 19.12 11.12
N ASN A 286 -0.38 17.89 11.21
CA ASN A 286 -1.56 17.52 11.98
C ASN A 286 -1.20 17.40 13.48
N LYS A 287 -1.67 18.34 14.29
CA LYS A 287 -1.43 18.35 15.74
C LYS A 287 -2.19 17.24 16.47
N ASP A 288 -3.30 16.74 15.91
CA ASP A 288 -4.11 15.66 16.49
C ASP A 288 -3.50 14.27 16.29
N SER A 289 -2.40 14.16 15.54
CA SER A 289 -1.74 12.87 15.33
C SER A 289 -0.99 12.41 16.59
N PRO A 290 -1.22 11.19 17.10
CA PRO A 290 -0.69 10.75 18.41
C PRO A 290 0.84 10.78 18.51
N TYR A 291 1.53 10.56 17.39
CA TYR A 291 2.99 10.49 17.34
C TYR A 291 3.61 11.71 16.62
N MET A 292 2.90 12.85 16.63
CA MET A 292 3.39 14.08 16.01
C MET A 292 4.14 14.94 17.04
N ASP A 293 5.38 14.57 17.29
CA ASP A 293 6.29 15.36 18.13
C ASP A 293 7.38 16.01 17.26
N LEU A 294 7.26 17.33 17.09
CA LEU A 294 8.22 18.12 16.32
C LEU A 294 9.35 18.60 17.20
N ASP A 295 10.54 18.67 16.61
CA ASP A 295 11.69 19.37 17.19
C ASP A 295 11.31 20.84 17.49
N LYS A 296 11.98 21.43 18.51
CA LYS A 296 11.75 22.82 18.93
C LYS A 296 11.93 23.82 17.78
N ASN A 297 12.83 23.54 16.84
CA ASN A 297 13.09 24.42 15.69
C ASN A 297 11.91 24.42 14.72
N TYR A 298 11.32 23.25 14.41
CA TYR A 298 10.13 23.19 13.56
C TYR A 298 8.90 23.77 14.26
N LYS A 299 8.74 23.54 15.58
CA LYS A 299 7.61 24.09 16.36
C LYS A 299 7.50 25.61 16.29
N LYS A 300 8.60 26.34 16.02
CA LYS A 300 8.61 27.80 15.92
C LYS A 300 8.05 28.33 14.61
N VAL A 301 8.16 27.57 13.53
CA VAL A 301 7.85 28.03 12.16
C VAL A 301 6.74 27.22 11.48
N ALA A 302 6.53 25.98 11.88
CA ALA A 302 5.54 25.12 11.27
C ALA A 302 4.10 25.44 11.71
N HIS A 303 3.19 25.45 10.77
CA HIS A 303 1.76 25.66 10.99
C HIS A 303 1.08 24.35 11.38
N SER A 304 0.44 24.35 12.55
CA SER A 304 -0.39 23.22 12.96
C SER A 304 -1.81 23.35 12.46
N TYR A 305 -2.46 22.19 12.26
CA TYR A 305 -3.90 22.10 12.07
C TYR A 305 -4.48 20.97 12.91
N SER A 306 -5.70 21.17 13.40
CA SER A 306 -6.38 20.23 14.30
C SER A 306 -7.90 20.40 14.24
N LEU A 307 -8.65 19.49 14.85
CA LEU A 307 -10.09 19.65 15.04
C LEU A 307 -10.45 20.83 15.94
N ASN A 308 -9.53 21.29 16.81
CA ASN A 308 -9.75 22.45 17.64
C ASN A 308 -9.77 23.77 16.86
N ASP A 309 -9.43 23.77 15.58
CA ASP A 309 -9.54 24.94 14.70
C ASP A 309 -10.99 25.18 14.23
N VAL A 310 -11.92 24.26 14.54
CA VAL A 310 -13.35 24.34 14.23
C VAL A 310 -14.20 24.02 15.46
N SER A 311 -15.46 24.47 15.47
CA SER A 311 -16.42 24.16 16.52
C SER A 311 -17.74 23.61 15.96
N ASP A 312 -18.65 23.19 16.84
CA ASP A 312 -20.03 22.73 16.54
C ASP A 312 -20.10 21.67 15.44
N ILE A 313 -19.21 20.65 15.57
CA ILE A 313 -19.08 19.58 14.59
C ILE A 313 -20.29 18.63 14.73
N THR A 314 -21.03 18.46 13.65
CA THR A 314 -22.15 17.50 13.55
C THR A 314 -21.97 16.59 12.36
N TYR A 315 -21.99 15.28 12.61
CA TYR A 315 -21.93 14.25 11.55
C TYR A 315 -23.32 13.74 11.21
N SER A 316 -23.65 13.76 9.94
CA SER A 316 -24.88 13.17 9.40
C SER A 316 -24.57 12.35 8.15
N ILE A 317 -25.52 11.56 7.69
CA ILE A 317 -25.34 10.80 6.44
C ILE A 317 -25.11 11.70 5.21
N ASN A 318 -25.54 12.96 5.28
CA ASN A 318 -25.36 13.95 4.22
C ASN A 318 -24.01 14.68 4.29
N GLY A 319 -23.17 14.34 5.29
CA GLY A 319 -21.85 14.93 5.48
C GLY A 319 -21.65 15.53 6.86
N THR A 320 -20.70 16.45 6.96
CA THR A 320 -20.31 17.11 8.21
C THR A 320 -20.62 18.60 8.14
N GLU A 321 -21.28 19.11 9.17
CA GLU A 321 -21.44 20.54 9.45
C GLU A 321 -20.46 20.95 10.56
N PHE A 322 -19.88 22.13 10.46
CA PHE A 322 -18.94 22.68 11.43
C PHE A 322 -18.86 24.21 11.32
N ILE A 323 -18.34 24.89 12.34
CA ILE A 323 -18.07 26.33 12.29
C ILE A 323 -16.54 26.53 12.14
N TYR A 324 -16.15 27.30 11.13
CA TYR A 324 -14.78 27.76 10.90
C TYR A 324 -14.75 29.27 10.77
N LYS A 325 -13.95 29.95 11.59
CA LYS A 325 -13.86 31.45 11.63
C LYS A 325 -15.25 32.12 11.68
N ASN A 326 -16.12 31.64 12.56
CA ASN A 326 -17.49 32.09 12.76
C ASN A 326 -18.44 31.87 11.58
N ASN A 327 -18.06 31.08 10.58
CA ASN A 327 -18.92 30.74 9.45
C ASN A 327 -19.37 29.30 9.54
N LYS A 328 -20.66 29.04 9.33
CA LYS A 328 -21.20 27.69 9.23
C LYS A 328 -20.82 27.07 7.88
N CYS A 329 -20.07 26.00 7.92
CA CYS A 329 -19.58 25.23 6.77
C CYS A 329 -20.27 23.87 6.71
N THR A 330 -20.56 23.41 5.48
CA THR A 330 -21.09 22.06 5.23
C THR A 330 -20.26 21.40 4.14
N VAL A 331 -19.87 20.14 4.36
CA VAL A 331 -19.10 19.35 3.40
C VAL A 331 -19.61 17.92 3.32
N ASN A 332 -19.56 17.34 2.14
CA ASN A 332 -19.94 15.94 1.92
C ASN A 332 -18.79 14.99 2.31
N LEU A 333 -18.38 15.05 3.57
CA LEU A 333 -17.34 14.19 4.15
C LEU A 333 -17.85 13.63 5.48
N LEU A 334 -17.49 12.40 5.80
CA LEU A 334 -17.80 11.76 7.08
C LEU A 334 -16.50 11.47 7.84
N GLY A 335 -16.50 11.86 9.11
CA GLY A 335 -15.46 11.49 10.07
C GLY A 335 -14.45 12.58 10.37
N LYS A 336 -13.95 12.53 11.62
CA LYS A 336 -13.00 13.52 12.16
C LYS A 336 -11.69 13.57 11.37
N TYR A 337 -11.19 12.42 10.92
CA TYR A 337 -9.93 12.38 10.15
C TYR A 337 -10.07 13.00 8.76
N GLN A 338 -11.26 12.87 8.14
CA GLN A 338 -11.55 13.56 6.88
C GLN A 338 -11.63 15.06 7.12
N LEU A 339 -12.35 15.48 8.17
CA LEU A 339 -12.47 16.89 8.54
C LEU A 339 -11.11 17.48 8.91
N THR A 340 -10.29 16.82 9.72
CA THR A 340 -8.94 17.29 10.08
C THR A 340 -8.07 17.50 8.82
N ASN A 341 -8.10 16.57 7.85
CA ASN A 341 -7.38 16.73 6.60
C ASN A 341 -7.91 17.91 5.76
N LEU A 342 -9.23 18.14 5.78
CA LEU A 342 -9.84 19.29 5.12
C LEU A 342 -9.39 20.61 5.76
N ILE A 343 -9.40 20.69 7.09
CA ILE A 343 -8.93 21.88 7.82
C ILE A 343 -7.48 22.21 7.45
N GLY A 344 -6.62 21.18 7.41
CA GLY A 344 -5.24 21.35 6.94
C GLY A 344 -5.17 21.87 5.50
N ALA A 345 -6.00 21.34 4.57
CA ALA A 345 -6.05 21.81 3.20
C ALA A 345 -6.56 23.26 3.10
N ILE A 346 -7.53 23.67 3.94
CA ILE A 346 -7.99 25.05 4.04
C ILE A 346 -6.84 25.96 4.46
N LYS A 347 -6.12 25.63 5.55
CA LYS A 347 -5.00 26.44 6.05
C LYS A 347 -3.88 26.58 5.02
N VAL A 348 -3.54 25.51 4.28
CA VAL A 348 -2.56 25.60 3.19
C VAL A 348 -3.07 26.49 2.06
N SER A 349 -4.36 26.44 1.73
CA SER A 349 -4.97 27.29 0.70
C SER A 349 -4.96 28.77 1.11
N GLU A 350 -5.25 29.07 2.38
CA GLU A 350 -5.13 30.44 2.95
C GLU A 350 -3.68 30.93 2.90
N TYR A 351 -2.71 30.08 3.27
CA TYR A 351 -1.28 30.39 3.18
C TYR A 351 -0.83 30.73 1.75
N LEU A 352 -1.45 30.08 0.75
CA LEU A 352 -1.22 30.36 -0.66
C LEU A 352 -1.95 31.61 -1.17
N GLY A 353 -2.65 32.33 -0.28
CA GLY A 353 -3.30 33.61 -0.57
C GLY A 353 -4.74 33.50 -1.08
N LEU A 354 -5.43 32.37 -0.86
CA LEU A 354 -6.86 32.27 -1.14
C LEU A 354 -7.67 32.94 -0.01
N SER A 355 -8.65 33.76 -0.36
CA SER A 355 -9.61 34.30 0.61
C SER A 355 -10.52 33.20 1.13
N PHE A 356 -11.01 33.36 2.38
CA PHE A 356 -11.95 32.40 2.94
C PHE A 356 -13.25 32.31 2.11
N ASP A 357 -13.77 33.42 1.61
CA ASP A 357 -14.97 33.43 0.74
C ASP A 357 -14.80 32.58 -0.52
N TYR A 358 -13.62 32.61 -1.12
CA TYR A 358 -13.30 31.75 -2.25
C TYR A 358 -13.27 30.28 -1.82
N ILE A 359 -12.57 29.96 -0.73
CA ILE A 359 -12.49 28.61 -0.17
C ILE A 359 -13.89 28.10 0.19
N PHE A 360 -14.71 28.91 0.87
CA PHE A 360 -16.07 28.56 1.29
C PHE A 360 -16.95 28.10 0.11
N LYS A 361 -16.93 28.85 -0.99
CA LYS A 361 -17.66 28.49 -2.21
C LYS A 361 -17.21 27.15 -2.81
N ARG A 362 -15.98 26.75 -2.55
CA ARG A 362 -15.42 25.50 -3.10
C ARG A 362 -15.61 24.29 -2.20
N LEU A 363 -16.04 24.47 -0.95
CA LEU A 363 -16.30 23.34 -0.03
C LEU A 363 -17.35 22.37 -0.60
N SER A 364 -18.34 22.86 -1.32
CA SER A 364 -19.36 22.03 -1.98
C SER A 364 -18.83 21.11 -3.07
N LEU A 365 -17.65 21.41 -3.64
CA LEU A 365 -17.00 20.60 -4.67
C LEU A 365 -16.21 19.44 -4.10
N ILE A 366 -15.98 19.43 -2.78
CA ILE A 366 -15.18 18.40 -2.11
C ILE A 366 -15.99 17.11 -2.05
N LYS A 367 -15.37 16.04 -2.52
CA LYS A 367 -15.95 14.70 -2.51
C LYS A 367 -15.03 13.73 -1.76
N PRO A 368 -15.59 12.77 -1.03
CA PRO A 368 -14.78 11.71 -0.45
C PRO A 368 -14.12 10.87 -1.55
N GLU A 369 -12.93 10.38 -1.28
CA GLU A 369 -12.30 9.36 -2.12
C GLU A 369 -13.10 8.06 -2.03
N GLN A 370 -13.12 7.31 -3.13
CA GLN A 370 -13.73 5.99 -3.13
C GLN A 370 -13.10 5.11 -2.04
N HIS A 371 -13.92 4.36 -1.35
CA HIS A 371 -13.51 3.47 -0.26
C HIS A 371 -12.92 4.17 0.98
N ARG A 372 -13.22 5.46 1.19
CA ARG A 372 -12.81 6.24 2.37
C ARG A 372 -13.99 6.98 2.95
N MET A 373 -14.83 6.26 3.70
CA MET A 373 -16.11 6.75 4.22
C MET A 373 -17.01 7.33 3.13
N SER A 374 -16.91 6.78 1.91
CA SER A 374 -17.75 7.21 0.79
C SER A 374 -19.16 6.63 0.94
N VAL A 375 -20.17 7.48 0.70
CA VAL A 375 -21.58 7.14 0.87
C VAL A 375 -22.22 6.86 -0.47
N THR A 376 -22.95 5.75 -0.57
CA THR A 376 -23.78 5.40 -1.73
C THR A 376 -25.13 4.91 -1.24
N SER A 377 -26.22 5.56 -1.64
CA SER A 377 -27.57 5.19 -1.24
C SER A 377 -28.30 4.46 -2.36
N THR A 378 -29.02 3.45 -1.99
CA THR A 378 -30.05 2.78 -2.80
C THR A 378 -31.43 3.15 -2.26
N ASN A 379 -32.50 2.68 -2.88
CA ASN A 379 -33.87 2.98 -2.42
C ASN A 379 -34.15 2.52 -1.00
N THR A 380 -33.41 1.53 -0.48
CA THR A 380 -33.71 0.88 0.82
C THR A 380 -32.55 0.93 1.81
N THR A 381 -31.32 1.05 1.34
CA THR A 381 -30.12 0.90 2.17
C THR A 381 -29.05 1.90 1.76
N THR A 382 -28.44 2.54 2.73
CA THR A 382 -27.26 3.39 2.52
C THR A 382 -25.99 2.61 2.89
N TYR A 383 -25.07 2.54 1.95
CA TYR A 383 -23.76 1.91 2.11
C TYR A 383 -22.72 2.98 2.42
N ILE A 384 -21.96 2.76 3.48
CA ILE A 384 -20.81 3.58 3.86
C ILE A 384 -19.57 2.71 3.61
N ASP A 385 -18.74 3.10 2.65
CA ASP A 385 -17.60 2.32 2.20
C ASP A 385 -16.29 2.91 2.72
N ASP A 386 -15.67 2.22 3.69
CA ASP A 386 -14.34 2.50 4.25
C ASP A 386 -13.39 1.30 4.06
N SER A 387 -13.46 0.69 2.89
CA SER A 387 -12.75 -0.56 2.60
C SER A 387 -11.33 -0.38 2.06
N TYR A 388 -10.81 0.85 1.95
CA TYR A 388 -9.50 1.09 1.32
C TYR A 388 -8.33 0.48 2.11
N ASN A 389 -8.25 0.77 3.41
CA ASN A 389 -7.20 0.24 4.29
C ASN A 389 -7.67 0.34 5.75
N ALA A 390 -8.04 -0.78 6.32
CA ALA A 390 -8.48 -0.86 7.70
C ALA A 390 -7.28 -0.65 8.65
N ASN A 391 -7.28 0.46 9.37
CA ASN A 391 -6.41 0.71 10.51
C ASN A 391 -7.27 0.96 11.75
N TYR A 392 -6.67 0.81 12.94
CA TYR A 392 -7.42 0.87 14.20
C TYR A 392 -8.20 2.17 14.38
N LEU A 393 -7.54 3.31 14.14
CA LEU A 393 -8.14 4.63 14.35
C LEU A 393 -9.29 4.90 13.37
N GLY A 394 -9.09 4.60 12.08
CA GLY A 394 -10.12 4.80 11.06
C GLY A 394 -11.31 3.87 11.26
N LEU A 395 -11.05 2.58 11.51
CA LEU A 395 -12.11 1.57 11.68
C LEU A 395 -12.94 1.83 12.95
N SER A 396 -12.29 2.16 14.08
CA SER A 396 -12.99 2.50 15.32
C SER A 396 -13.87 3.75 15.15
N GLU A 397 -13.40 4.75 14.42
CA GLU A 397 -14.18 5.94 14.11
C GLU A 397 -15.38 5.62 13.21
N ALA A 398 -15.18 4.86 12.13
CA ALA A 398 -16.26 4.46 11.24
C ALA A 398 -17.36 3.68 11.98
N ILE A 399 -16.97 2.76 12.87
CA ILE A 399 -17.89 2.03 13.75
C ILE A 399 -18.68 2.99 14.65
N ASN A 400 -18.02 3.95 15.28
CA ASN A 400 -18.69 4.91 16.17
C ASN A 400 -19.67 5.82 15.41
N ILE A 401 -19.28 6.35 14.26
CA ILE A 401 -20.14 7.22 13.45
C ILE A 401 -21.38 6.46 12.98
N VAL A 402 -21.20 5.32 12.31
CA VAL A 402 -22.32 4.53 11.79
C VAL A 402 -23.13 3.94 12.93
N GLY A 403 -22.47 3.55 14.03
CA GLY A 403 -23.13 3.09 15.26
C GLY A 403 -24.08 4.11 15.86
N GLY A 404 -23.76 5.42 15.73
CA GLY A 404 -24.60 6.53 16.20
C GLY A 404 -25.82 6.83 15.34
N PHE A 405 -25.91 6.33 14.11
CA PHE A 405 -27.08 6.58 13.25
C PHE A 405 -28.32 5.83 13.73
N SER A 406 -29.50 6.44 13.58
CA SER A 406 -30.77 5.82 13.94
C SER A 406 -31.21 4.81 12.87
N GLY A 407 -31.63 3.60 13.29
CA GLY A 407 -32.08 2.53 12.39
C GLY A 407 -31.20 1.28 12.42
N LYS A 408 -31.60 0.26 11.65
CA LYS A 408 -30.89 -1.04 11.62
C LYS A 408 -29.58 -0.94 10.82
N LYS A 409 -28.53 -1.48 11.38
CA LYS A 409 -27.16 -1.36 10.88
C LYS A 409 -26.51 -2.72 10.68
N GLY A 410 -25.80 -2.86 9.55
CA GLY A 410 -24.95 -4.01 9.25
C GLY A 410 -23.50 -3.60 9.04
N ILE A 411 -22.60 -4.54 9.24
CA ILE A 411 -21.17 -4.37 8.95
C ILE A 411 -20.58 -5.62 8.32
N ILE A 412 -19.63 -5.43 7.39
CA ILE A 412 -18.78 -6.49 6.85
C ILE A 412 -17.32 -6.10 6.98
N LEU A 413 -16.53 -6.96 7.63
CA LEU A 413 -15.11 -6.68 7.87
C LEU A 413 -14.27 -7.97 7.96
N ASN A 414 -12.96 -7.83 7.83
CA ASN A 414 -11.96 -8.86 8.12
C ASN A 414 -10.98 -8.44 9.22
N GLY A 415 -11.22 -7.29 9.85
CA GLY A 415 -10.35 -6.72 10.88
C GLY A 415 -9.13 -6.00 10.31
N ILE A 416 -8.14 -5.74 11.17
CA ILE A 416 -6.91 -5.02 10.86
C ILE A 416 -5.83 -6.03 10.49
N ILE A 417 -5.24 -5.89 9.30
CA ILE A 417 -4.26 -6.85 8.75
C ILE A 417 -2.82 -6.39 9.03
N GLU A 418 -2.54 -5.09 8.92
CA GLU A 418 -1.18 -4.52 8.98
C GLU A 418 -0.90 -3.78 10.30
N ALA A 419 -1.18 -4.41 11.44
CA ALA A 419 -1.07 -3.77 12.75
C ALA A 419 0.20 -4.16 13.56
N GLY A 420 1.12 -4.94 12.99
CA GLY A 420 2.35 -5.35 13.67
C GLY A 420 2.07 -6.07 15.01
N SER A 421 2.86 -5.77 16.04
CA SER A 421 2.73 -6.39 17.37
C SER A 421 1.47 -5.99 18.15
N SER A 422 0.86 -4.86 17.82
CA SER A 422 -0.38 -4.37 18.45
C SER A 422 -1.64 -4.97 17.82
N GLY A 423 -1.51 -5.73 16.73
CA GLY A 423 -2.62 -6.22 15.92
C GLY A 423 -3.65 -7.04 16.68
N ASP A 424 -3.21 -7.92 17.56
CA ASP A 424 -4.09 -8.78 18.34
C ASP A 424 -4.94 -7.96 19.32
N LYS A 425 -4.34 -7.02 20.06
CA LYS A 425 -5.03 -6.13 20.96
C LYS A 425 -6.06 -5.26 20.23
N GLN A 426 -5.63 -4.63 19.12
CA GLN A 426 -6.49 -3.77 18.32
C GLN A 426 -7.67 -4.52 17.71
N ASN A 427 -7.45 -5.73 17.17
CA ASN A 427 -8.53 -6.55 16.65
C ASN A 427 -9.52 -6.98 17.74
N TYR A 428 -9.04 -7.33 18.93
CA TYR A 428 -9.89 -7.66 20.06
C TYR A 428 -10.79 -6.49 20.46
N GLU A 429 -10.24 -5.28 20.58
CA GLU A 429 -10.99 -4.06 20.89
C GLU A 429 -12.04 -3.73 19.81
N ILE A 430 -11.67 -3.84 18.53
CA ILE A 430 -12.63 -3.69 17.42
C ILE A 430 -13.77 -4.70 17.55
N GLY A 431 -13.46 -5.97 17.85
CA GLY A 431 -14.49 -7.01 18.06
C GLY A 431 -15.53 -6.61 19.11
N GLN A 432 -15.07 -6.01 20.20
CA GLN A 432 -15.97 -5.52 21.26
C GLN A 432 -16.85 -4.33 20.84
N MET A 433 -16.32 -3.46 19.97
CA MET A 433 -17.05 -2.29 19.44
C MET A 433 -18.19 -2.68 18.51
N LEU A 434 -18.14 -3.86 17.87
CA LEU A 434 -19.16 -4.31 16.91
C LEU A 434 -20.55 -4.49 17.51
N LYS A 435 -20.71 -4.47 18.82
CA LYS A 435 -21.99 -4.59 19.52
C LYS A 435 -23.07 -3.59 19.09
N VAL A 436 -22.69 -2.48 18.45
CA VAL A 436 -23.61 -1.43 17.97
C VAL A 436 -24.33 -1.80 16.68
N PHE A 437 -23.91 -2.87 16.00
CA PHE A 437 -24.53 -3.35 14.76
C PHE A 437 -25.56 -4.45 15.03
N ASP A 438 -26.61 -4.49 14.21
CA ASP A 438 -27.67 -5.50 14.26
C ASP A 438 -27.25 -6.78 13.53
N GLU A 439 -26.59 -6.63 12.37
CA GLU A 439 -26.08 -7.74 11.56
C GLU A 439 -24.57 -7.59 11.34
N ILE A 440 -23.81 -8.60 11.74
CA ILE A 440 -22.34 -8.59 11.68
C ILE A 440 -21.87 -9.74 10.78
N VAL A 441 -21.09 -9.40 9.77
CA VAL A 441 -20.43 -10.37 8.89
C VAL A 441 -18.92 -10.26 9.08
N VAL A 442 -18.32 -11.40 9.45
CA VAL A 442 -16.86 -11.55 9.60
C VAL A 442 -16.35 -12.47 8.49
N LEU A 443 -15.33 -12.05 7.76
CA LEU A 443 -14.75 -12.85 6.69
C LEU A 443 -13.83 -13.96 7.25
N ALA A 444 -13.70 -15.06 6.52
CA ALA A 444 -12.91 -16.23 6.95
C ALA A 444 -11.42 -15.92 7.18
N SER A 445 -10.89 -14.87 6.51
CA SER A 445 -9.53 -14.36 6.66
C SER A 445 -9.32 -13.47 7.90
N SER A 446 -10.32 -13.31 8.75
CA SER A 446 -10.27 -12.42 9.92
C SER A 446 -9.33 -12.95 11.00
N ASN A 447 -8.73 -12.01 11.74
CA ASN A 447 -7.91 -12.31 12.91
C ASN A 447 -8.74 -12.98 14.00
N GLU A 448 -8.19 -14.02 14.67
CA GLU A 448 -8.87 -14.77 15.72
C GLU A 448 -9.25 -13.88 16.92
N LYS A 449 -8.44 -12.88 17.25
CA LYS A 449 -8.70 -11.93 18.33
C LYS A 449 -9.90 -11.01 18.06
N LEU A 450 -10.18 -10.69 16.78
CA LEU A 450 -11.40 -10.00 16.41
C LEU A 450 -12.64 -10.82 16.81
N ILE A 451 -12.60 -12.13 16.51
CA ILE A 451 -13.70 -13.06 16.83
C ILE A 451 -13.85 -13.19 18.35
N GLU A 452 -12.75 -13.36 19.08
CA GLU A 452 -12.75 -13.44 20.55
C GLU A 452 -13.37 -12.18 21.20
N GLY A 453 -12.99 -10.98 20.72
CA GLY A 453 -13.57 -9.72 21.18
C GLY A 453 -15.07 -9.62 20.90
N LEU A 454 -15.53 -10.10 19.75
CA LEU A 454 -16.92 -10.11 19.35
C LEU A 454 -17.75 -11.11 20.20
N GLU A 455 -17.23 -12.31 20.44
CA GLU A 455 -17.88 -13.33 21.29
C GLU A 455 -18.06 -12.84 22.74
N LYS A 456 -17.05 -12.14 23.27
CA LYS A 456 -17.15 -11.51 24.59
C LYS A 456 -18.26 -10.47 24.66
N SER A 457 -18.56 -9.79 23.55
CA SER A 457 -19.69 -8.85 23.48
C SER A 457 -21.08 -9.53 23.39
N ARG A 458 -21.15 -10.86 23.32
CA ARG A 458 -22.34 -11.69 23.19
C ARG A 458 -23.21 -11.36 21.98
N LYS A 459 -22.65 -10.80 20.93
CA LYS A 459 -23.36 -10.51 19.66
C LYS A 459 -23.23 -11.69 18.70
N LYS A 460 -24.34 -12.00 18.03
CA LYS A 460 -24.36 -12.99 16.95
C LYS A 460 -23.68 -12.41 15.71
N TYR A 461 -22.93 -13.24 15.01
CA TYR A 461 -22.28 -12.88 13.76
C TYR A 461 -22.37 -14.03 12.75
N LYS A 462 -22.23 -13.69 11.47
CA LYS A 462 -22.11 -14.68 10.39
C LYS A 462 -20.67 -14.68 9.86
N LYS A 463 -20.04 -15.87 9.87
CA LYS A 463 -18.76 -16.08 9.19
C LYS A 463 -19.03 -16.42 7.73
N CYS A 464 -18.43 -15.69 6.79
CA CYS A 464 -18.54 -15.90 5.36
C CYS A 464 -17.17 -16.19 4.76
N ALA A 465 -17.11 -17.07 3.75
CA ALA A 465 -15.86 -17.40 3.07
C ALA A 465 -15.37 -16.24 2.19
N THR A 466 -16.31 -15.52 1.57
CA THR A 466 -16.00 -14.43 0.64
C THR A 466 -16.77 -13.15 0.98
N TYR A 467 -16.23 -12.02 0.52
CA TYR A 467 -16.90 -10.72 0.61
C TYR A 467 -18.28 -10.72 -0.09
N GLN A 468 -18.38 -11.37 -1.25
CA GLN A 468 -19.63 -11.42 -2.01
C GLN A 468 -20.73 -12.18 -1.26
N GLU A 469 -20.39 -13.31 -0.63
CA GLU A 469 -21.33 -14.06 0.23
C GLU A 469 -21.84 -13.18 1.36
N GLY A 470 -20.93 -12.49 2.06
CA GLY A 470 -21.27 -11.60 3.15
C GLY A 470 -22.15 -10.42 2.71
N LEU A 471 -21.85 -9.80 1.60
CA LEU A 471 -22.64 -8.71 1.04
C LEU A 471 -24.05 -9.18 0.62
N LEU A 472 -24.16 -10.36 0.01
CA LEU A 472 -25.46 -10.95 -0.34
C LEU A 472 -26.29 -11.27 0.90
N PHE A 473 -25.66 -11.74 1.99
CA PHE A 473 -26.34 -11.96 3.27
C PHE A 473 -26.91 -10.64 3.82
N LEU A 474 -26.11 -9.57 3.87
CA LEU A 474 -26.56 -8.27 4.37
C LEU A 474 -27.66 -7.64 3.48
N LYS A 475 -27.60 -7.81 2.17
CA LYS A 475 -28.64 -7.33 1.23
C LYS A 475 -30.01 -7.98 1.46
N LYS A 476 -30.06 -9.22 1.99
CA LYS A 476 -31.31 -9.90 2.33
C LYS A 476 -31.95 -9.39 3.63
N LYS A 477 -31.18 -8.61 4.42
CA LYS A 477 -31.64 -8.02 5.67
C LYS A 477 -32.17 -6.60 5.39
N LYS A 478 -33.26 -6.24 6.03
CA LYS A 478 -33.84 -4.89 5.92
C LYS A 478 -33.02 -3.91 6.77
N LEU A 479 -31.87 -3.45 6.24
CA LEU A 479 -30.92 -2.56 6.92
C LEU A 479 -31.05 -1.15 6.38
N ASN A 480 -30.98 -0.17 7.26
CA ASN A 480 -30.89 1.25 6.86
C ASN A 480 -29.47 1.59 6.43
N TYR A 481 -28.46 1.07 7.15
CA TYR A 481 -27.06 1.38 6.92
C TYR A 481 -26.22 0.11 6.86
N VAL A 482 -25.24 0.08 5.97
CA VAL A 482 -24.25 -0.99 5.88
C VAL A 482 -22.86 -0.38 5.79
N LEU A 483 -22.00 -0.67 6.78
CA LEU A 483 -20.60 -0.29 6.78
C LEU A 483 -19.77 -1.38 6.13
N LEU A 484 -19.02 -0.99 5.08
CA LEU A 484 -18.15 -1.86 4.31
C LEU A 484 -16.70 -1.58 4.70
N CYS A 485 -16.05 -2.51 5.43
CA CYS A 485 -14.66 -2.38 5.91
C CYS A 485 -13.74 -3.47 5.34
N SER A 486 -14.13 -4.09 4.24
CA SER A 486 -13.34 -5.06 3.50
C SER A 486 -13.60 -4.95 2.02
N ARG A 487 -12.60 -5.25 1.19
CA ARG A 487 -12.73 -5.26 -0.27
C ARG A 487 -13.04 -6.65 -0.80
N ALA A 488 -13.68 -6.71 -1.96
CA ALA A 488 -13.74 -7.92 -2.75
C ALA A 488 -12.32 -8.37 -3.14
N GLU A 489 -12.05 -9.69 -3.10
CA GLU A 489 -10.72 -10.26 -3.41
C GLU A 489 -10.12 -9.80 -4.76
N LYS A 490 -10.96 -9.46 -5.74
CA LYS A 490 -10.52 -8.95 -7.05
C LYS A 490 -9.86 -7.57 -7.00
N ASP A 491 -10.12 -6.77 -5.96
CA ASP A 491 -9.53 -5.43 -5.81
C ASP A 491 -8.13 -5.46 -5.18
N PHE A 492 -7.75 -6.57 -4.55
CA PHE A 492 -6.38 -6.80 -4.06
C PHE A 492 -5.39 -7.21 -5.16
N LEU A 493 -5.88 -7.53 -6.36
CA LEU A 493 -5.11 -8.00 -7.50
C LEU A 493 -4.85 -6.92 -8.56
N LYS A 494 -5.29 -5.67 -8.29
CA LYS A 494 -4.93 -4.48 -9.08
C LYS A 494 -3.88 -3.65 -8.34
#